data_c2801890a10041edd35fc401a1b06c7a
#
_entry.id   c2801890a10041edd35fc401a1b06c7a
#
_cell.length_a   1.000
_cell.length_b   1.000
_cell.length_c   1.000
_cell.angle_alpha   90.00
_cell.angle_beta   90.00
_cell.angle_gamma   90.00
#
_symmetry.space_group_name_H-M   'P 1'
#
loop_
_entity.id
_entity.type
_entity.pdbx_description
1 polymer ?
#
loop_
_entity_poly.entity_id
_entity_poly.type
_entity_poly.pdbx_seq_one_letter_code
_entity_poly.pdbx_strand_id
1 'polypeptide(L)' 'MYIIGIDIGKNHHEASIVSPKGRQIGHSLRFATTHKGADSLISFIFKNIGDFPCVFGMEATGQSTSPLRTFRTPQ' A
#
# COMPACT_ATOMS: atom_id res chain seq x y z
N MET A 1 14.30 1.88 1.63
CA MET A 1 13.02 2.48 1.26
C MET A 1 11.90 1.48 1.50
N TYR A 2 10.83 1.93 2.11
CA TYR A 2 9.69 1.06 2.39
C TYR A 2 8.80 0.94 1.16
N ILE A 3 8.12 -0.17 1.07
CA ILE A 3 7.20 -0.42 -0.05
C ILE A 3 5.80 -0.57 0.52
N ILE A 4 4.87 0.20 -0.04
CA ILE A 4 3.47 0.10 0.33
C ILE A 4 2.78 -0.67 -0.78
N GLY A 5 2.46 -1.93 -0.51
CA GLY A 5 1.77 -2.76 -1.49
C GLY A 5 0.27 -2.63 -1.33
N ILE A 6 -0.41 -2.25 -2.37
CA ILE A 6 -1.86 -2.07 -2.35
C ILE A 6 -2.50 -3.07 -3.29
N ASP A 7 -3.35 -3.92 -2.72
CA ASP A 7 -4.12 -4.88 -3.47
C ASP A 7 -5.49 -4.27 -3.70
N ILE A 8 -5.79 -3.96 -4.94
CA ILE A 8 -7.03 -3.26 -5.30
C ILE A 8 -8.14 -4.25 -5.50
N GLY A 9 -9.13 -4.18 -4.63
CA GLY A 9 -10.32 -5.00 -4.73
C GLY A 9 -11.49 -4.23 -5.30
N LYS A 10 -12.62 -4.88 -5.36
CA LYS A 10 -13.82 -4.29 -5.96
C LYS A 10 -14.41 -3.20 -5.08
N ASN A 11 -14.59 -3.48 -3.80
CA ASN A 11 -15.18 -2.53 -2.86
C ASN A 11 -14.21 -2.07 -1.80
N HIS A 12 -13.21 -2.88 -1.56
CA HIS A 12 -12.21 -2.61 -0.54
C HIS A 12 -10.83 -2.89 -1.09
N HIS A 13 -9.88 -2.20 -0.55
CA HIS A 13 -8.48 -2.40 -0.90
C HIS A 13 -7.73 -2.84 0.33
N GLU A 14 -6.59 -3.45 0.14
CA GLU A 14 -5.76 -3.88 1.25
C GLU A 14 -4.36 -3.36 1.03
N ALA A 15 -3.80 -2.74 2.06
CA ALA A 15 -2.46 -2.19 2.00
C ALA A 15 -1.57 -2.89 3.01
N SER A 16 -0.34 -3.16 2.60
CA SER A 16 0.66 -3.71 3.50
C SER A 16 1.95 -2.94 3.32
N ILE A 17 2.73 -2.89 4.39
CA ILE A 17 3.99 -2.16 4.38
C ILE A 17 5.11 -3.18 4.45
N VAL A 18 6.03 -3.08 3.50
CA VAL A 18 7.17 -3.99 3.43
C VAL A 18 8.44 -3.19 3.67
N SER A 19 9.28 -3.69 4.56
CA SER A 19 10.53 -3.04 4.89
C SER A 19 11.54 -3.19 3.73
N PRO A 20 12.62 -2.39 3.76
CA PRO A 20 13.67 -2.54 2.75
C PRO A 20 14.28 -3.94 2.70
N LYS A 21 14.14 -4.70 3.77
CA LYS A 21 14.64 -6.06 3.82
C LYS A 21 13.65 -7.09 3.30
N GLY A 22 12.49 -6.64 2.85
CA GLY A 22 11.48 -7.53 2.30
C GLY A 22 10.53 -8.12 3.30
N ARG A 23 10.48 -7.60 4.51
CA ARG A 23 9.59 -8.10 5.55
C ARG A 23 8.37 -7.21 5.69
N GLN A 24 7.21 -7.84 5.83
CA GLN A 24 6.00 -7.09 6.10
C GLN A 24 6.02 -6.57 7.52
N ILE A 25 5.67 -5.31 7.67
CA ILE A 25 5.63 -4.66 8.99
C ILE A 25 4.19 -4.63 9.46
N GLY A 26 3.94 -5.26 10.61
CA GLY A 26 2.63 -5.25 11.21
C GLY A 26 1.59 -5.99 10.39
N HIS A 27 0.36 -5.54 10.52
CA HIS A 27 -0.78 -6.12 9.81
C HIS A 27 -1.06 -5.35 8.54
N SER A 28 -1.75 -5.99 7.60
CA SER A 28 -2.25 -5.25 6.46
C SER A 28 -3.48 -4.46 6.88
N LEU A 29 -3.76 -3.38 6.15
CA LEU A 29 -4.91 -2.54 6.42
C LEU A 29 -5.92 -2.69 5.30
N ARG A 30 -7.15 -3.00 5.65
CA ARG A 30 -8.24 -2.99 4.68
C ARG A 30 -8.91 -1.62 4.75
N PHE A 31 -9.12 -1.01 3.60
CA PHE A 31 -9.73 0.31 3.56
C PHE A 31 -10.68 0.40 2.37
N ALA A 32 -11.69 1.25 2.52
CA ALA A 32 -12.68 1.45 1.47
C ALA A 32 -12.21 2.55 0.52
N THR A 33 -12.86 2.59 -0.65
CA THR A 33 -12.57 3.62 -1.64
C THR A 33 -13.34 4.89 -1.29
N THR A 34 -12.95 5.52 -0.20
CA THR A 34 -13.59 6.72 0.31
C THR A 34 -12.52 7.64 0.88
N HIS A 35 -12.91 8.88 1.17
CA HIS A 35 -12.00 9.81 1.85
C HIS A 35 -11.56 9.27 3.20
N LYS A 36 -12.47 8.66 3.93
CA LYS A 36 -12.13 8.06 5.21
C LYS A 36 -11.13 6.91 5.04
N GLY A 37 -11.31 6.13 3.98
CA GLY A 37 -10.38 5.05 3.68
C GLY A 37 -9.00 5.58 3.36
N ALA A 38 -8.93 6.65 2.58
CA ALA A 38 -7.66 7.27 2.24
C ALA A 38 -6.98 7.82 3.49
N ASP A 39 -7.75 8.47 4.36
CA ASP A 39 -7.22 8.99 5.61
C ASP A 39 -6.70 7.87 6.50
N SER A 40 -7.41 6.76 6.54
CA SER A 40 -6.99 5.60 7.31
C SER A 40 -5.68 5.05 6.77
N LEU A 41 -5.53 5.01 5.46
CA LEU A 41 -4.29 4.53 4.83
C LEU A 41 -3.13 5.43 5.19
N ILE A 42 -3.30 6.73 5.08
CA ILE A 42 -2.25 7.68 5.40
C ILE A 42 -1.85 7.58 6.87
N SER A 43 -2.85 7.51 7.75
CA SER A 43 -2.58 7.35 9.18
C SER A 43 -1.85 6.05 9.47
N PHE A 44 -2.25 4.98 8.79
CA PHE A 44 -1.63 3.68 8.96
C PHE A 44 -0.16 3.72 8.56
N ILE A 45 0.15 4.33 7.42
CA ILE A 45 1.52 4.46 6.96
C ILE A 45 2.33 5.30 7.94
N PHE A 46 1.79 6.43 8.32
CA PHE A 46 2.49 7.36 9.20
C PHE A 46 2.75 6.73 10.56
N LYS A 47 1.79 5.97 11.06
CA LYS A 47 1.92 5.31 12.35
C LYS A 47 3.01 4.24 12.33
N ASN A 48 3.19 3.58 11.21
CA ASN A 48 4.14 2.47 11.11
C ASN A 48 5.53 2.90 10.71
N ILE A 49 5.65 3.83 9.77
CA ILE A 49 6.97 4.22 9.26
C ILE A 49 7.26 5.71 9.36
N GLY A 50 6.27 6.51 9.77
CA GLY A 50 6.49 7.94 9.93
C GLY A 50 6.80 8.63 8.61
N ASP A 51 7.83 9.45 8.61
CA ASP A 51 8.23 10.22 7.43
C ASP A 51 9.23 9.51 6.54
N PHE A 52 9.50 8.25 6.80
CA PHE A 52 10.46 7.53 5.99
C PHE A 52 10.00 7.44 4.54
N PRO A 53 10.94 7.50 3.59
CA PRO A 53 10.56 7.39 2.19
C PRO A 53 9.96 6.03 1.88
N CYS A 54 8.96 6.04 1.02
CA CYS A 54 8.31 4.82 0.60
C CYS A 54 7.87 4.94 -0.84
N VAL A 55 7.65 3.80 -1.47
CA VAL A 55 7.08 3.74 -2.81
C VAL A 55 5.81 2.93 -2.75
N PHE A 56 4.90 3.22 -3.65
CA PHE A 56 3.63 2.51 -3.73
C PHE A 56 3.65 1.55 -4.90
N GLY A 57 3.21 0.31 -4.63
CA GLY A 57 2.99 -0.66 -5.68
C GLY A 57 1.53 -1.06 -5.64
N MET A 58 0.90 -1.13 -6.79
CA MET A 58 -0.51 -1.49 -6.87
C MET A 58 -0.71 -2.68 -7.77
N GLU A 59 -1.65 -3.53 -7.38
CA GLU A 59 -2.00 -4.70 -8.14
C GLU A 59 -3.49 -4.90 -8.07
N ALA A 60 -4.12 -5.05 -9.23
CA ALA A 60 -5.56 -5.26 -9.27
C ALA A 60 -5.88 -6.73 -9.04
N THR A 61 -6.81 -6.98 -8.14
CA THR A 61 -7.27 -8.32 -7.85
C THR A 61 -7.94 -8.91 -9.09
N GLY A 62 -7.58 -10.14 -9.41
CA GLY A 62 -8.13 -10.81 -10.57
C GLY A 62 -7.31 -10.68 -11.83
N GLN A 63 -6.28 -9.86 -11.81
CA GLN A 63 -5.35 -9.71 -12.91
C GLN A 63 -4.16 -10.60 -12.67
N SER A 64 -4.33 -11.86 -12.92
CA SER A 64 -3.36 -12.85 -12.50
C SER A 64 -2.07 -12.85 -13.31
N THR A 65 -2.08 -12.25 -14.48
CA THR A 65 -0.92 -12.29 -15.36
C THR A 65 -0.08 -11.03 -15.33
N SER A 66 -0.59 -9.98 -14.73
CA SER A 66 0.13 -8.72 -14.73
C SER A 66 1.13 -8.66 -13.58
N PRO A 67 2.35 -8.29 -13.85
CA PRO A 67 3.30 -8.08 -12.78
C PRO A 67 2.89 -6.86 -11.97
N LEU A 68 3.37 -6.81 -10.75
CA LEU A 68 3.11 -5.67 -9.89
C LEU A 68 3.69 -4.42 -10.53
N ARG A 69 2.84 -3.42 -10.71
CA ARG A 69 3.29 -2.16 -11.25
C ARG A 69 3.67 -1.24 -10.10
N THR A 70 4.88 -0.76 -10.17
CA THR A 70 5.37 0.18 -9.19
C THR A 70 5.23 1.58 -9.75
N PHE A 71 4.49 2.42 -9.05
CA PHE A 71 4.34 3.81 -9.44
C PHE A 71 5.29 4.64 -8.63
N ARG A 72 6.14 5.38 -9.33
CA ARG A 72 7.02 6.31 -8.65
C ARG A 72 6.38 7.67 -8.67
N THR A 73 6.35 8.29 -7.50
CA THR A 73 5.94 9.68 -7.46
C THR A 73 6.97 10.51 -8.21
N PRO A 74 6.53 11.43 -9.08
CA PRO A 74 7.48 12.33 -9.74
C PRO A 74 8.24 13.12 -8.69
N GLN A 75 9.47 13.23 -8.94
CA GLN A 75 10.33 13.99 -8.02
C GLN A 75 10.38 15.42 -8.41
#